data_d3fe4e918d9ec763adcb02e4a376ce5e
#
_entry.id   d3fe4e918d9ec763adcb02e4a376ce5e
#
_cell.length_a   1.000
_cell.length_b   1.000
_cell.length_c   1.000
_cell.angle_alpha   90.00
_cell.angle_beta   90.00
_cell.angle_gamma   90.00
#
_symmetry.space_group_name_H-M   'P 1'
#
loop_
_entity.id
_entity.type
_entity.pdbx_description
1 polymer ?
#
loop_
_entity_poly.entity_id
_entity_poly.type
_entity_poly.pdbx_seq_one_letter_code
_entity_poly.pdbx_strand_id
1 'polypeptide(L)'
;KKPLIQSPRLGILNFHPAPLPDLRGTGGFNLAILENHNTFGVTVHYMDEGIDTGPIVEVDRFSINPKIETAQSLEKKSHDRMVKLFKKTLTRVRKDGILPSKKVTGGRHLSREEMEKLKKINQNDDVDAKIRAFWFPPYDGAYIEVNGKNYTLVNRAILEQLDGDAEAIFTHTQKGS
;
A
#
# COMPACT_ATOMS: atom_id res chain seq x y z
N LYS A 1 -20.31 4.16 5.84
CA LYS A 1 -21.71 3.78 6.10
C LYS A 1 -22.62 4.63 5.20
N LYS A 2 -23.77 4.08 4.78
CA LYS A 2 -24.72 4.72 3.83
C LYS A 2 -24.95 6.22 4.05
N PRO A 3 -25.28 6.73 5.25
CA PRO A 3 -25.59 8.14 5.42
C PRO A 3 -24.44 9.06 5.02
N LEU A 4 -23.19 8.68 5.33
CA LEU A 4 -22.02 9.49 5.00
C LEU A 4 -21.75 9.51 3.50
N ILE A 5 -21.83 8.35 2.82
CA ILE A 5 -21.55 8.24 1.37
C ILE A 5 -22.58 9.02 0.53
N GLN A 6 -23.82 9.06 0.98
CA GLN A 6 -24.92 9.74 0.30
C GLN A 6 -25.06 11.23 0.63
N SER A 7 -24.36 11.72 1.65
CA SER A 7 -24.46 13.10 2.12
C SER A 7 -23.90 14.15 1.11
N PRO A 8 -22.74 13.96 0.47
CA PRO A 8 -22.22 14.96 -0.46
C PRO A 8 -22.93 14.90 -1.83
N ARG A 9 -23.31 16.08 -2.34
CA ARG A 9 -24.03 16.23 -3.62
C ARG A 9 -23.29 15.64 -4.82
N LEU A 10 -21.95 15.70 -4.84
CA LEU A 10 -21.11 15.21 -5.93
C LEU A 10 -20.49 13.83 -5.65
N GLY A 11 -20.89 13.17 -4.54
CA GLY A 11 -20.28 11.92 -4.08
C GLY A 11 -18.99 12.14 -3.32
N ILE A 12 -18.33 11.04 -2.94
CA ILE A 12 -17.04 11.06 -2.24
C ILE A 12 -16.01 10.37 -3.13
N LEU A 13 -14.87 11.01 -3.33
CA LEU A 13 -13.71 10.42 -3.98
C LEU A 13 -12.73 9.89 -2.94
N ASN A 14 -12.27 8.66 -3.14
CA ASN A 14 -11.15 8.07 -2.41
C ASN A 14 -9.91 8.02 -3.32
N PHE A 15 -8.75 8.32 -2.73
CA PHE A 15 -7.44 8.17 -3.37
C PHE A 15 -6.77 6.96 -2.75
N HIS A 16 -6.81 5.85 -3.47
CA HIS A 16 -6.30 4.56 -3.02
C HIS A 16 -4.86 4.36 -3.52
N PRO A 17 -3.90 4.06 -2.62
CA PRO A 17 -2.48 3.94 -2.97
C PRO A 17 -2.14 2.59 -3.60
N ALA A 18 -3.02 2.05 -4.45
CA ALA A 18 -2.79 0.84 -5.22
C ALA A 18 -3.61 0.87 -6.52
N PRO A 19 -3.23 0.06 -7.53
CA PRO A 19 -3.95 -0.03 -8.80
C PRO A 19 -5.23 -0.84 -8.63
N LEU A 20 -6.39 -0.18 -8.72
CA LEU A 20 -7.68 -0.86 -8.77
C LEU A 20 -8.02 -1.31 -10.21
N PRO A 21 -8.75 -2.41 -10.37
CA PRO A 21 -9.28 -3.31 -9.33
C PRO A 21 -8.25 -4.32 -8.82
N ASP A 22 -7.02 -4.34 -9.32
CA ASP A 22 -6.05 -5.43 -9.14
C ASP A 22 -5.77 -5.68 -7.65
N LEU A 23 -5.53 -4.62 -6.89
CA LEU A 23 -5.16 -4.68 -5.46
C LEU A 23 -6.12 -3.82 -4.62
N ARG A 24 -7.00 -4.47 -3.87
CA ARG A 24 -7.98 -3.86 -2.97
C ARG A 24 -7.65 -4.12 -1.51
N GLY A 25 -8.10 -3.26 -0.61
CA GLY A 25 -7.91 -3.39 0.82
C GLY A 25 -6.53 -2.95 1.27
N THR A 26 -5.96 -3.68 2.23
CA THR A 26 -4.63 -3.41 2.79
C THR A 26 -3.53 -4.16 2.05
N GLY A 27 -2.29 -3.68 2.19
CA GLY A 27 -1.12 -4.45 1.75
C GLY A 27 -0.85 -4.45 0.25
N GLY A 28 -1.36 -3.48 -0.50
CA GLY A 28 -1.07 -3.36 -1.93
C GLY A 28 0.43 -3.29 -2.25
N PHE A 29 1.21 -2.55 -1.44
CA PHE A 29 2.67 -2.48 -1.57
C PHE A 29 3.34 -3.83 -1.33
N ASN A 30 2.91 -4.52 -0.27
CA ASN A 30 3.43 -5.83 0.11
C ASN A 30 3.19 -6.86 -0.99
N LEU A 31 1.96 -6.94 -1.51
CA LEU A 31 1.61 -7.86 -2.59
C LEU A 31 2.37 -7.57 -3.87
N ALA A 32 2.54 -6.31 -4.25
CA ALA A 32 3.28 -5.96 -5.45
C ALA A 32 4.72 -6.48 -5.43
N ILE A 33 5.37 -6.47 -4.25
CA ILE A 33 6.72 -6.99 -4.07
C ILE A 33 6.71 -8.52 -4.04
N LEU A 34 5.83 -9.13 -3.22
CA LEU A 34 5.75 -10.58 -3.06
C LEU A 34 5.38 -11.31 -4.36
N GLU A 35 4.54 -10.70 -5.19
CA GLU A 35 4.07 -11.28 -6.46
C GLU A 35 4.89 -10.82 -7.67
N ASN A 36 6.02 -10.14 -7.44
CA ASN A 36 6.93 -9.65 -8.51
C ASN A 36 6.25 -8.78 -9.57
N HIS A 37 5.39 -7.85 -9.18
CA HIS A 37 4.78 -6.93 -10.13
C HIS A 37 5.82 -5.94 -10.67
N ASN A 38 5.90 -5.79 -11.99
CA ASN A 38 6.77 -4.80 -12.66
C ASN A 38 6.07 -3.44 -12.84
N THR A 39 4.79 -3.37 -12.52
CA THR A 39 3.97 -2.15 -12.61
C THR A 39 3.16 -2.01 -11.34
N PHE A 40 3.09 -0.80 -10.85
CA PHE A 40 2.22 -0.41 -9.74
C PHE A 40 1.36 0.79 -10.14
N GLY A 41 0.53 1.31 -9.25
CA GLY A 41 -0.30 2.46 -9.55
C GLY A 41 -1.03 3.01 -8.35
N VAL A 42 -1.63 4.17 -8.53
CA VAL A 42 -2.53 4.80 -7.58
C VAL A 42 -3.86 5.10 -8.26
N THR A 43 -4.95 5.05 -7.52
CA THR A 43 -6.30 5.12 -8.08
C THR A 43 -7.11 6.21 -7.41
N VAL A 44 -7.88 6.97 -8.19
CA VAL A 44 -9.01 7.75 -7.70
C VAL A 44 -10.31 7.08 -8.12
N HIS A 45 -11.19 6.84 -7.17
CA HIS A 45 -12.50 6.21 -7.41
C HIS A 45 -13.58 6.84 -6.52
N TYR A 46 -14.83 6.72 -6.93
CA TYR A 46 -15.96 7.06 -6.07
C TYR A 46 -16.08 6.01 -4.96
N MET A 47 -16.46 6.44 -3.77
CA MET A 47 -16.75 5.51 -2.68
C MET A 47 -18.13 4.89 -2.84
N ASP A 48 -18.23 3.61 -2.58
CA ASP A 48 -19.46 2.87 -2.36
C ASP A 48 -19.45 2.18 -0.98
N GLU A 49 -20.34 1.23 -0.75
CA GLU A 49 -20.46 0.55 0.55
C GLU A 49 -19.36 -0.50 0.78
N GLY A 50 -18.68 -0.94 -0.27
CA GLY A 50 -17.60 -1.92 -0.19
C GLY A 50 -16.24 -1.29 0.04
N ILE A 51 -15.23 -2.15 0.21
CA ILE A 51 -13.84 -1.72 0.34
C ILE A 51 -13.22 -1.69 -1.07
N ASP A 52 -12.90 -0.47 -1.53
CA ASP A 52 -12.26 -0.20 -2.82
C ASP A 52 -13.01 -0.82 -4.03
N THR A 53 -14.35 -0.83 -3.96
CA THR A 53 -15.24 -1.42 -4.98
C THR A 53 -15.99 -0.39 -5.82
N GLY A 54 -15.90 0.88 -5.48
CA GLY A 54 -16.60 1.93 -6.16
C GLY A 54 -16.07 2.23 -7.57
N PRO A 55 -16.86 2.96 -8.39
CA PRO A 55 -16.50 3.24 -9.79
C PRO A 55 -15.18 4.00 -9.89
N ILE A 56 -14.26 3.50 -10.72
CA ILE A 56 -12.94 4.06 -10.95
C ILE A 56 -13.01 5.27 -11.87
N VAL A 57 -12.45 6.38 -11.43
CA VAL A 57 -12.30 7.61 -12.24
C VAL A 57 -11.00 7.57 -13.05
N GLU A 58 -9.90 7.21 -12.38
CA GLU A 58 -8.59 7.14 -13.04
C GLU A 58 -7.63 6.27 -12.25
N VAL A 59 -6.73 5.57 -12.96
CA VAL A 59 -5.58 4.84 -12.41
C VAL A 59 -4.33 5.41 -13.04
N ASP A 60 -3.41 5.97 -12.23
CA ASP A 60 -2.08 6.38 -12.67
C ASP A 60 -1.09 5.24 -12.40
N ARG A 61 -0.69 4.55 -13.48
CA ARG A 61 0.24 3.40 -13.42
C ARG A 61 1.67 3.85 -13.67
N PHE A 62 2.62 3.19 -13.03
CA PHE A 62 4.06 3.43 -13.18
C PHE A 62 4.87 2.16 -13.00
N SER A 63 6.04 2.12 -13.65
CA SER A 63 6.96 0.98 -13.55
C SER A 63 7.66 0.97 -12.19
N ILE A 64 7.84 -0.23 -11.66
CA ILE A 64 8.60 -0.52 -10.44
C ILE A 64 9.56 -1.68 -10.68
N ASN A 65 10.56 -1.80 -9.82
CA ASN A 65 11.40 -3.00 -9.77
C ASN A 65 11.19 -3.71 -8.43
N PRO A 66 10.38 -4.78 -8.38
CA PRO A 66 10.05 -5.47 -7.13
C PRO A 66 11.26 -6.10 -6.43
N LYS A 67 12.38 -6.27 -7.15
CA LYS A 67 13.62 -6.84 -6.56
C LYS A 67 14.39 -5.86 -5.69
N ILE A 68 14.13 -4.56 -5.81
CA ILE A 68 14.81 -3.52 -5.04
C ILE A 68 13.84 -2.64 -4.21
N GLU A 69 12.54 -2.63 -4.55
CA GLU A 69 11.57 -1.88 -3.77
C GLU A 69 11.37 -2.49 -2.39
N THR A 70 11.18 -1.60 -1.41
CA THR A 70 10.57 -1.94 -0.10
C THR A 70 9.14 -1.40 -0.06
N ALA A 71 8.32 -1.89 0.87
CA ALA A 71 6.98 -1.34 1.07
C ALA A 71 7.03 0.17 1.33
N GLN A 72 8.01 0.63 2.12
CA GLN A 72 8.22 2.05 2.43
C GLN A 72 8.63 2.87 1.19
N SER A 73 9.56 2.37 0.36
CA SER A 73 9.98 3.08 -0.86
C SER A 73 8.84 3.18 -1.86
N LEU A 74 8.04 2.12 -1.98
CA LEU A 74 6.90 2.09 -2.89
C LEU A 74 5.76 2.99 -2.41
N GLU A 75 5.52 3.06 -1.09
CA GLU A 75 4.58 4.03 -0.52
C GLU A 75 4.99 5.46 -0.85
N LYS A 76 6.25 5.83 -0.63
CA LYS A 76 6.76 7.18 -0.94
C LYS A 76 6.52 7.55 -2.40
N LYS A 77 6.86 6.64 -3.34
CA LYS A 77 6.59 6.83 -4.78
C LYS A 77 5.10 7.00 -5.07
N SER A 78 4.26 6.22 -4.39
CA SER A 78 2.81 6.28 -4.56
C SER A 78 2.23 7.59 -4.03
N HIS A 79 2.71 8.10 -2.90
CA HIS A 79 2.28 9.40 -2.36
C HIS A 79 2.59 10.55 -3.33
N ASP A 80 3.77 10.59 -3.93
CA ASP A 80 4.14 11.60 -4.93
C ASP A 80 3.19 11.55 -6.15
N ARG A 81 2.81 10.34 -6.58
CA ARG A 81 1.83 10.16 -7.65
C ARG A 81 0.42 10.57 -7.23
N MET A 82 0.00 10.19 -6.02
CA MET A 82 -1.32 10.56 -5.50
C MET A 82 -1.50 12.08 -5.39
N VAL A 83 -0.48 12.83 -4.97
CA VAL A 83 -0.54 14.29 -4.92
C VAL A 83 -0.77 14.89 -6.32
N LYS A 84 -0.09 14.35 -7.34
CA LYS A 84 -0.30 14.77 -8.73
C LYS A 84 -1.70 14.43 -9.23
N LEU A 85 -2.16 13.20 -8.97
CA LEU A 85 -3.49 12.73 -9.31
C LEU A 85 -4.58 13.54 -8.60
N PHE A 86 -4.39 13.87 -7.32
CA PHE A 86 -5.29 14.73 -6.56
C PHE A 86 -5.44 16.12 -7.19
N LYS A 87 -4.34 16.79 -7.51
CA LYS A 87 -4.35 18.14 -8.14
C LYS A 87 -5.08 18.11 -9.49
N LYS A 88 -4.78 17.10 -10.32
CA LYS A 88 -5.46 16.88 -11.61
C LYS A 88 -6.96 16.66 -11.43
N THR A 89 -7.33 15.79 -10.50
CA THR A 89 -8.73 15.46 -10.20
C THR A 89 -9.49 16.67 -9.69
N LEU A 90 -8.90 17.46 -8.79
CA LEU A 90 -9.52 18.68 -8.27
C LEU A 90 -9.80 19.71 -9.37
N THR A 91 -8.86 19.89 -10.30
CA THR A 91 -9.08 20.77 -11.47
C THR A 91 -10.25 20.30 -12.32
N ARG A 92 -10.36 18.99 -12.56
CA ARG A 92 -11.46 18.40 -13.32
C ARG A 92 -12.82 18.55 -12.60
N VAL A 93 -12.87 18.28 -11.29
CA VAL A 93 -14.10 18.45 -10.49
C VAL A 93 -14.57 19.89 -10.51
N ARG A 94 -13.67 20.88 -10.44
CA ARG A 94 -14.02 22.30 -10.51
C ARG A 94 -14.62 22.70 -11.86
N LYS A 95 -14.16 22.06 -12.93
CA LYS A 95 -14.62 22.35 -14.30
C LYS A 95 -15.90 21.58 -14.64
N ASP A 96 -15.91 20.29 -14.36
CA ASP A 96 -16.88 19.33 -14.92
C ASP A 96 -17.92 18.86 -13.88
N GLY A 97 -17.69 19.11 -12.59
CA GLY A 97 -18.53 18.60 -11.50
C GLY A 97 -18.31 17.12 -11.27
N ILE A 98 -19.31 16.28 -11.58
CA ILE A 98 -19.22 14.82 -11.47
C ILE A 98 -18.31 14.27 -12.56
N LEU A 99 -17.31 13.48 -12.18
CA LEU A 99 -16.35 12.92 -13.13
C LEU A 99 -16.87 11.61 -13.75
N PRO A 100 -16.61 11.40 -15.05
CA PRO A 100 -16.83 10.09 -15.66
C PRO A 100 -16.08 9.00 -14.90
N SER A 101 -16.74 7.88 -14.68
CA SER A 101 -16.17 6.75 -13.94
C SER A 101 -16.69 5.42 -14.50
N LYS A 102 -15.91 4.35 -14.31
CA LYS A 102 -16.26 3.01 -14.78
C LYS A 102 -16.30 2.05 -13.59
N LYS A 103 -17.42 1.34 -13.44
CA LYS A 103 -17.47 0.23 -12.49
C LYS A 103 -16.66 -0.95 -13.04
N VAL A 104 -15.74 -1.44 -12.23
CA VAL A 104 -14.90 -2.60 -12.53
C VAL A 104 -15.02 -3.58 -11.39
N THR A 105 -15.09 -4.87 -11.70
CA THR A 105 -15.19 -5.96 -10.74
C THR A 105 -13.92 -6.82 -10.80
N GLY A 106 -13.71 -7.62 -9.76
CA GLY A 106 -12.54 -8.51 -9.68
C GLY A 106 -11.42 -7.93 -8.84
N GLY A 107 -10.21 -8.40 -9.12
CA GLY A 107 -9.01 -8.07 -8.37
C GLY A 107 -8.91 -8.80 -7.03
N ARG A 108 -7.71 -8.76 -6.44
CA ARG A 108 -7.42 -9.38 -5.15
C ARG A 108 -7.75 -8.43 -4.01
N HIS A 109 -8.49 -8.91 -3.05
CA HIS A 109 -8.68 -8.22 -1.76
C HIS A 109 -7.76 -8.88 -0.72
N LEU A 110 -6.96 -8.08 -0.03
CA LEU A 110 -6.16 -8.54 1.11
C LEU A 110 -6.69 -7.86 2.37
N SER A 111 -7.12 -8.68 3.32
CA SER A 111 -7.48 -8.20 4.65
C SER A 111 -6.24 -7.92 5.49
N ARG A 112 -6.40 -7.15 6.56
CA ARG A 112 -5.31 -6.90 7.50
C ARG A 112 -4.81 -8.18 8.16
N GLU A 113 -5.72 -9.08 8.50
CA GLU A 113 -5.37 -10.38 9.10
C GLU A 113 -4.53 -11.25 8.16
N GLU A 114 -4.92 -11.33 6.89
CA GLU A 114 -4.14 -12.07 5.88
C GLU A 114 -2.76 -11.43 5.67
N MET A 115 -2.67 -10.11 5.63
CA MET A 115 -1.40 -9.39 5.52
C MET A 115 -0.48 -9.71 6.71
N GLU A 116 -0.99 -9.74 7.94
CA GLU A 116 -0.19 -10.08 9.13
C GLU A 116 0.34 -11.52 9.06
N LYS A 117 -0.48 -12.47 8.59
CA LYS A 117 -0.05 -13.88 8.41
C LYS A 117 1.08 -14.02 7.37
N LEU A 118 1.11 -13.16 6.35
CA LEU A 118 2.16 -13.18 5.33
C LEU A 118 3.54 -12.75 5.85
N LYS A 119 3.61 -12.05 7.00
CA LYS A 119 4.89 -11.65 7.62
C LYS A 119 5.73 -12.83 8.08
N LYS A 120 5.11 -13.93 8.50
CA LYS A 120 5.83 -15.13 8.93
C LYS A 120 6.58 -15.74 7.75
N ILE A 121 7.88 -15.94 7.91
CA ILE A 121 8.74 -16.57 6.91
C ILE A 121 8.70 -18.08 7.13
N ASN A 122 8.36 -18.82 6.07
CA ASN A 122 8.34 -20.27 6.03
C ASN A 122 9.47 -20.80 5.15
N GLN A 123 9.73 -22.11 5.20
CA GLN A 123 10.86 -22.76 4.57
C GLN A 123 11.02 -22.50 3.06
N ASN A 124 9.92 -22.36 2.34
CA ASN A 124 9.91 -22.20 0.87
C ASN A 124 9.69 -20.75 0.41
N ASP A 125 9.67 -19.79 1.33
CA ASP A 125 9.45 -18.39 0.98
C ASP A 125 10.72 -17.74 0.42
N ASP A 126 10.54 -16.78 -0.48
CA ASP A 126 11.60 -15.83 -0.83
C ASP A 126 11.80 -14.86 0.37
N VAL A 127 12.82 -15.17 1.17
CA VAL A 127 13.14 -14.43 2.40
C VAL A 127 13.40 -12.95 2.10
N ASP A 128 14.17 -12.65 1.06
CA ASP A 128 14.49 -11.27 0.70
C ASP A 128 13.26 -10.49 0.23
N ALA A 129 12.40 -11.12 -0.57
CA ALA A 129 11.14 -10.50 -0.98
C ALA A 129 10.25 -10.22 0.24
N LYS A 130 10.14 -11.14 1.20
CA LYS A 130 9.37 -10.92 2.44
C LYS A 130 9.96 -9.80 3.28
N ILE A 131 11.27 -9.76 3.47
CA ILE A 131 11.93 -8.68 4.20
C ILE A 131 11.59 -7.33 3.56
N ARG A 132 11.76 -7.17 2.25
CA ARG A 132 11.44 -5.92 1.55
C ARG A 132 9.96 -5.60 1.57
N ALA A 133 9.10 -6.59 1.36
CA ALA A 133 7.65 -6.41 1.34
C ALA A 133 7.08 -5.94 2.68
N PHE A 134 7.71 -6.30 3.79
CA PHE A 134 7.25 -5.90 5.13
C PHE A 134 8.16 -4.88 5.81
N TRP A 135 9.18 -4.35 5.10
CA TRP A 135 9.99 -3.27 5.61
C TRP A 135 9.22 -1.95 5.59
N PHE A 136 8.73 -1.57 6.76
CA PHE A 136 7.96 -0.35 6.96
C PHE A 136 8.04 0.14 8.41
N PRO A 137 9.19 0.66 8.86
CA PRO A 137 9.33 1.19 10.23
C PRO A 137 8.30 2.29 10.52
N PRO A 138 7.74 2.37 11.75
CA PRO A 138 8.11 1.59 12.95
C PRO A 138 7.32 0.27 13.11
N TYR A 139 6.66 -0.22 12.08
CA TYR A 139 5.87 -1.45 12.16
C TYR A 139 6.75 -2.70 12.13
N ASP A 140 6.25 -3.78 12.74
CA ASP A 140 6.94 -5.08 12.71
C ASP A 140 7.07 -5.59 11.27
N GLY A 141 8.28 -6.01 10.92
CA GLY A 141 8.63 -6.56 9.61
C GLY A 141 8.34 -8.05 9.48
N ALA A 142 8.91 -8.65 8.43
CA ALA A 142 8.91 -10.11 8.26
C ALA A 142 9.71 -10.77 9.39
N TYR A 143 9.27 -11.95 9.86
CA TYR A 143 9.86 -12.61 11.01
C TYR A 143 9.95 -14.13 10.84
N ILE A 144 10.88 -14.70 11.59
CA ILE A 144 10.95 -16.15 11.86
C ILE A 144 10.54 -16.42 13.31
N GLU A 145 10.00 -17.59 13.56
CA GLU A 145 9.70 -18.06 14.91
C GLU A 145 10.73 -19.12 15.33
N VAL A 146 11.41 -18.88 16.44
CA VAL A 146 12.39 -19.82 17.02
C VAL A 146 12.04 -20.01 18.50
N ASN A 147 11.79 -21.25 18.91
CA ASN A 147 11.43 -21.59 20.29
C ASN A 147 10.26 -20.74 20.86
N GLY A 148 9.22 -20.49 20.03
CA GLY A 148 8.04 -19.73 20.43
C GLY A 148 8.26 -18.20 20.52
N LYS A 149 9.41 -17.69 20.05
CA LYS A 149 9.70 -16.25 19.96
C LYS A 149 9.85 -15.81 18.53
N ASN A 150 9.30 -14.64 18.21
CA ASN A 150 9.42 -14.01 16.89
C ASN A 150 10.69 -13.15 16.83
N TYR A 151 11.43 -13.29 15.73
CA TYR A 151 12.62 -12.50 15.42
C TYR A 151 12.40 -11.82 14.07
N THR A 152 12.29 -10.49 14.08
CA THR A 152 12.19 -9.68 12.85
C THR A 152 13.51 -9.72 12.10
N LEU A 153 13.43 -9.98 10.79
CA LEU A 153 14.62 -10.04 9.93
C LEU A 153 14.76 -8.73 9.14
N VAL A 154 16.02 -8.32 9.00
CA VAL A 154 16.42 -7.20 8.14
C VAL A 154 17.62 -7.66 7.33
N ASN A 155 17.63 -7.40 6.03
CA ASN A 155 18.78 -7.74 5.19
C ASN A 155 19.83 -6.61 5.18
N ARG A 156 21.05 -6.96 4.71
CA ARG A 156 22.17 -6.03 4.71
C ARG A 156 21.92 -4.77 3.87
N ALA A 157 21.26 -4.91 2.73
CA ALA A 157 20.96 -3.78 1.85
C ALA A 157 20.06 -2.73 2.51
N ILE A 158 19.11 -3.17 3.34
CA ILE A 158 18.27 -2.25 4.13
C ILE A 158 19.09 -1.61 5.25
N LEU A 159 19.93 -2.37 5.96
CA LEU A 159 20.80 -1.82 7.02
C LEU A 159 21.76 -0.75 6.47
N GLU A 160 22.34 -0.98 5.30
CA GLU A 160 23.22 0.00 4.64
C GLU A 160 22.50 1.30 4.25
N GLN A 161 21.21 1.24 3.97
CA GLN A 161 20.38 2.43 3.72
C GLN A 161 20.07 3.21 5.01
N LEU A 162 20.14 2.55 6.16
CA LEU A 162 19.86 3.16 7.47
C LEU A 162 21.05 3.90 8.08
N ASP A 163 22.27 3.68 7.60
CA ASP A 163 23.50 4.26 8.17
C ASP A 163 23.50 5.81 8.21
N GLY A 164 22.59 6.47 7.45
CA GLY A 164 22.31 7.91 7.53
C GLY A 164 21.15 8.30 8.45
N ASP A 165 20.23 7.35 8.77
CA ASP A 165 18.96 7.61 9.49
C ASP A 165 18.73 6.69 10.71
N ALA A 166 19.74 5.95 11.16
CA ALA A 166 19.61 4.92 12.20
C ALA A 166 19.03 5.45 13.53
N GLU A 167 19.31 6.69 13.90
CA GLU A 167 18.77 7.31 15.12
C GLU A 167 17.23 7.45 15.06
N ALA A 168 16.66 7.74 13.91
CA ALA A 168 15.20 7.95 13.76
C ALA A 168 14.38 6.65 13.96
N ILE A 169 14.98 5.48 13.71
CA ILE A 169 14.27 4.19 13.75
C ILE A 169 14.23 3.63 15.16
N PHE A 170 15.27 3.85 15.96
CA PHE A 170 15.37 3.31 17.32
C PHE A 170 14.78 4.19 18.42
N THR A 171 14.51 5.48 18.15
CA THR A 171 13.97 6.43 19.13
C THR A 171 12.47 6.25 19.43
N HIS A 172 11.71 5.52 18.60
CA HIS A 172 10.27 5.33 18.80
C HIS A 172 9.90 4.10 19.65
N THR A 173 10.84 3.22 19.98
CA THR A 173 10.58 1.98 20.74
C THR A 173 10.60 2.13 22.27
N GLN A 174 10.82 3.33 22.80
CA GLN A 174 10.89 3.56 24.27
C GLN A 174 9.69 4.30 24.89
N LYS A 175 8.55 4.40 24.22
CA LYS A 175 7.32 4.94 24.82
C LYS A 175 6.21 3.91 24.84
N GLY A 176 6.32 2.96 25.77
CA GLY A 176 5.33 1.92 26.00
C GLY A 176 5.72 0.99 27.14
N SER A 177 5.87 1.54 28.33
CA SER A 177 5.81 0.80 29.60
C SER A 177 4.71 1.39 30.45
#